data_5171a54efeaccb91b051580d5bc19794
#
_entry.id   5171a54efeaccb91b051580d5bc19794
#
_cell.length_a   1.000
_cell.length_b   1.000
_cell.length_c   1.000
_cell.angle_alpha   90.00
_cell.angle_beta   90.00
_cell.angle_gamma   90.00
#
_symmetry.space_group_name_H-M   'P 1'
#
loop_
_entity.id
_entity.type
_entity.pdbx_description
1 polymer ?
#
loop_
_entity_poly.entity_id
_entity_poly.type
_entity_poly.pdbx_seq_one_letter_code
_entity_poly.pdbx_strand_id
1 'polypeptide(L)'
;MKTLSKRNNQMIFAAVGGLLSMTLGAHNTYAADGLIEEIKDYGFTAGAWANAGVTYNATDPSDNYNGPVTFNDRSGEFQLNQLNAYIERAVASEGNQWDVGVRFDVMFGTDAVFTQAYGALNGGWDLGLLGGDKFYNLAVPQAYAEIYAPVGNGLKVKVGHFYTPIGYEVVTAPDNFFYSHAYTMQFGEPFTHTGFLGSYTIDKNWSVMAGAVTGSNFGGWDGNFDEQLGNWAGIGGVTWTSNDEGTSLNVSGTYGPTSETNDAGFGMYSVVFKHDITEKAHMVLQHDHGYANGNAELGTTDAEWYGLNSHFYYDIQDDLKAGVRAEWFRDHNGARVCYPVRTLNCPGIAGSYYEVTAGITWKPKTWLSLRPNVRYDWAEGVDPFDAGNKGEQFLFSTDMTVTF
;
A
#
# COMPACT_ATOMS: atom_id res chain seq x y z
N MET A 1 -5.11 9.86 -40.57
CA MET A 1 -4.62 10.11 -39.20
C MET A 1 -5.65 10.65 -38.20
N LYS A 2 -6.70 11.36 -38.57
CA LYS A 2 -7.72 11.88 -37.62
C LYS A 2 -8.81 10.89 -37.19
N THR A 3 -8.99 9.78 -37.87
CA THR A 3 -10.01 8.76 -37.58
C THR A 3 -9.55 7.69 -36.60
N LEU A 4 -8.25 7.43 -36.45
CA LEU A 4 -7.68 6.48 -35.51
C LEU A 4 -7.71 7.01 -34.06
N SER A 5 -7.52 8.34 -33.88
CA SER A 5 -7.49 8.95 -32.53
C SER A 5 -8.86 8.92 -31.81
N LYS A 6 -9.97 9.09 -32.52
CA LYS A 6 -11.30 9.06 -31.90
C LYS A 6 -11.76 7.65 -31.51
N ARG A 7 -11.33 6.62 -32.25
CA ARG A 7 -11.68 5.23 -31.96
C ARG A 7 -10.94 4.71 -30.74
N ASN A 8 -9.65 5.08 -30.57
CA ASN A 8 -8.84 4.67 -29.42
C ASN A 8 -9.35 5.24 -28.09
N ASN A 9 -9.76 6.52 -28.05
CA ASN A 9 -10.30 7.10 -26.83
C ASN A 9 -11.64 6.48 -26.39
N GLN A 10 -12.48 6.07 -27.35
CA GLN A 10 -13.74 5.40 -27.02
C GLN A 10 -13.54 3.96 -26.51
N MET A 11 -12.48 3.26 -26.94
CA MET A 11 -12.17 1.90 -26.46
C MET A 11 -11.63 1.89 -25.02
N ILE A 12 -10.79 2.84 -24.63
CA ILE A 12 -10.26 2.93 -23.26
C ILE A 12 -11.40 3.16 -22.25
N PHE A 13 -12.33 4.07 -22.56
CA PHE A 13 -13.51 4.31 -21.71
C PHE A 13 -14.47 3.10 -21.69
N ALA A 14 -14.60 2.35 -22.77
CA ALA A 14 -15.42 1.14 -22.83
C ALA A 14 -14.79 -0.02 -22.05
N ALA A 15 -13.46 -0.15 -22.02
CA ALA A 15 -12.75 -1.16 -21.27
C ALA A 15 -12.90 -0.96 -19.76
N VAL A 16 -12.74 0.28 -19.28
CA VAL A 16 -12.92 0.62 -17.86
C VAL A 16 -14.38 0.46 -17.44
N GLY A 17 -15.34 0.89 -18.27
CA GLY A 17 -16.77 0.69 -18.04
C GLY A 17 -17.19 -0.79 -18.05
N GLY A 18 -16.56 -1.60 -18.90
CA GLY A 18 -16.77 -3.04 -18.99
C GLY A 18 -16.27 -3.79 -17.76
N LEU A 19 -15.09 -3.46 -17.24
CA LEU A 19 -14.55 -4.05 -16.01
C LEU A 19 -15.42 -3.74 -14.78
N LEU A 20 -15.93 -2.51 -14.66
CA LEU A 20 -16.87 -2.14 -13.60
C LEU A 20 -18.23 -2.87 -13.73
N SER A 21 -18.67 -3.21 -14.95
CA SER A 21 -19.92 -3.94 -15.16
C SER A 21 -19.80 -5.44 -14.92
N MET A 22 -18.61 -6.04 -15.03
CA MET A 22 -18.37 -7.46 -14.71
C MET A 22 -18.55 -7.78 -13.23
N THR A 23 -18.31 -6.82 -12.35
CA THR A 23 -18.49 -7.00 -10.91
C THR A 23 -19.96 -6.95 -10.46
N LEU A 24 -20.88 -6.52 -11.34
CA LEU A 24 -22.27 -6.22 -10.98
C LEU A 24 -23.36 -7.09 -11.67
N GLY A 25 -23.01 -8.06 -12.53
CA GLY A 25 -24.07 -8.87 -13.15
C GLY A 25 -23.62 -9.97 -14.09
N ALA A 26 -24.12 -11.17 -13.85
CA ALA A 26 -23.81 -12.43 -14.55
C ALA A 26 -24.35 -12.54 -16.00
N HIS A 27 -24.77 -11.47 -16.65
CA HIS A 27 -25.45 -11.55 -17.97
C HIS A 27 -24.66 -11.02 -19.17
N ASN A 28 -23.41 -10.55 -19.00
CA ASN A 28 -22.63 -9.97 -20.09
C ASN A 28 -21.25 -10.62 -20.30
N THR A 29 -21.07 -11.90 -19.99
CA THR A 29 -19.78 -12.60 -20.10
C THR A 29 -19.22 -12.57 -21.55
N TYR A 30 -20.07 -12.78 -22.57
CA TYR A 30 -19.62 -12.80 -23.97
C TYR A 30 -19.09 -11.46 -24.50
N ALA A 31 -19.67 -10.33 -24.05
CA ALA A 31 -19.18 -9.02 -24.45
C ALA A 31 -17.87 -8.68 -23.76
N ALA A 32 -17.69 -9.16 -22.54
CA ALA A 32 -16.50 -8.98 -21.73
C ALA A 32 -15.32 -9.81 -22.27
N ASP A 33 -15.55 -11.07 -22.57
CA ASP A 33 -14.53 -11.96 -23.15
C ASP A 33 -14.01 -11.41 -24.49
N GLY A 34 -14.91 -10.93 -25.35
CA GLY A 34 -14.53 -10.32 -26.63
C GLY A 34 -13.72 -9.03 -26.45
N LEU A 35 -14.05 -8.21 -25.45
CA LEU A 35 -13.30 -6.99 -25.15
C LEU A 35 -11.90 -7.31 -24.57
N ILE A 36 -11.81 -8.28 -23.67
CA ILE A 36 -10.54 -8.73 -23.10
C ILE A 36 -9.61 -9.28 -24.18
N GLU A 37 -10.13 -10.07 -25.11
CA GLU A 37 -9.37 -10.56 -26.26
C GLU A 37 -8.89 -9.41 -27.15
N GLU A 38 -9.75 -8.43 -27.44
CA GLU A 38 -9.38 -7.29 -28.27
C GLU A 38 -8.29 -6.43 -27.62
N ILE A 39 -8.32 -6.18 -26.29
CA ILE A 39 -7.29 -5.39 -25.61
C ILE A 39 -5.94 -6.12 -25.50
N LYS A 40 -5.93 -7.45 -25.47
CA LYS A 40 -4.70 -8.26 -25.48
C LYS A 40 -3.90 -8.07 -26.77
N ASP A 41 -4.56 -7.92 -27.92
CA ASP A 41 -3.90 -7.65 -29.20
C ASP A 41 -3.11 -6.33 -29.21
N TYR A 42 -3.46 -5.40 -28.32
CA TYR A 42 -2.71 -4.15 -28.09
C TYR A 42 -1.70 -4.24 -26.94
N GLY A 43 -1.47 -5.43 -26.38
CA GLY A 43 -0.55 -5.67 -25.27
C GLY A 43 -1.09 -5.30 -23.90
N PHE A 44 -2.42 -5.10 -23.78
CA PHE A 44 -3.04 -4.87 -22.47
C PHE A 44 -3.38 -6.16 -21.76
N THR A 45 -3.26 -6.13 -20.44
CA THR A 45 -3.78 -7.14 -19.51
C THR A 45 -4.77 -6.48 -18.57
N ALA A 46 -5.75 -7.24 -18.12
CA ALA A 46 -6.66 -6.83 -17.07
C ALA A 46 -6.68 -7.90 -16.00
N GLY A 47 -6.88 -7.49 -14.76
CA GLY A 47 -7.03 -8.40 -13.63
C GLY A 47 -7.86 -7.77 -12.52
N ALA A 48 -8.28 -8.61 -11.60
CA ALA A 48 -9.06 -8.19 -10.46
C ALA A 48 -8.79 -9.10 -9.25
N TRP A 49 -9.10 -8.62 -8.07
CA TRP A 49 -9.21 -9.46 -6.88
C TRP A 49 -10.33 -8.99 -5.97
N ALA A 50 -10.86 -9.93 -5.20
CA ALA A 50 -11.75 -9.67 -4.08
C ALA A 50 -11.11 -10.21 -2.81
N ASN A 51 -11.04 -9.38 -1.78
CA ASN A 51 -10.58 -9.75 -0.44
C ASN A 51 -11.66 -9.40 0.58
N ALA A 52 -11.98 -10.36 1.44
CA ALA A 52 -12.95 -10.18 2.51
C ALA A 52 -12.58 -11.04 3.72
N GLY A 53 -12.87 -10.53 4.92
CA GLY A 53 -12.50 -11.23 6.13
C GLY A 53 -13.38 -10.88 7.34
N VAL A 54 -13.03 -11.51 8.45
CA VAL A 54 -13.64 -11.27 9.76
C VAL A 54 -12.56 -11.32 10.82
N THR A 55 -12.69 -10.43 11.82
CA THR A 55 -11.83 -10.41 13.01
C THR A 55 -12.70 -10.49 14.24
N TYR A 56 -12.34 -11.35 15.18
CA TYR A 56 -12.91 -11.40 16.52
C TYR A 56 -11.88 -10.90 17.53
N ASN A 57 -12.23 -9.87 18.29
CA ASN A 57 -11.41 -9.34 19.37
C ASN A 57 -11.85 -9.93 20.70
N ALA A 58 -11.00 -10.78 21.31
CA ALA A 58 -11.29 -11.44 22.57
C ALA A 58 -11.33 -10.46 23.78
N THR A 59 -10.86 -9.22 23.56
CA THR A 59 -10.92 -8.16 24.56
C THR A 59 -12.31 -7.53 24.67
N ASP A 60 -13.20 -7.84 23.71
CA ASP A 60 -14.60 -7.39 23.64
C ASP A 60 -14.72 -5.85 23.73
N PRO A 61 -14.19 -5.13 22.71
CA PRO A 61 -14.22 -3.67 22.72
C PRO A 61 -15.65 -3.15 22.66
N SER A 62 -15.94 -2.13 23.46
CA SER A 62 -17.28 -1.58 23.65
C SER A 62 -17.87 -0.94 22.39
N ASP A 63 -17.03 -0.55 21.43
CA ASP A 63 -17.38 0.08 20.16
C ASP A 63 -17.23 -0.87 18.95
N ASN A 64 -16.89 -2.15 19.19
CA ASN A 64 -16.57 -3.14 18.15
C ASN A 64 -15.40 -2.72 17.23
N TYR A 65 -14.52 -1.84 17.69
CA TYR A 65 -13.39 -1.34 16.92
C TYR A 65 -12.06 -1.89 17.46
N ASN A 66 -11.20 -2.40 16.57
CA ASN A 66 -9.91 -2.99 16.92
C ASN A 66 -8.77 -1.95 16.94
N GLY A 67 -9.11 -0.67 16.89
CA GLY A 67 -8.09 0.39 16.83
C GLY A 67 -7.05 0.31 17.95
N PRO A 68 -5.82 0.73 17.67
CA PRO A 68 -5.35 1.38 16.45
C PRO A 68 -4.97 0.43 15.29
N VAL A 69 -5.30 -0.85 15.36
CA VAL A 69 -5.16 -1.77 14.23
C VAL A 69 -6.07 -1.33 13.09
N THR A 70 -5.56 -1.36 11.88
CA THR A 70 -6.24 -0.89 10.66
C THR A 70 -6.47 -2.04 9.67
N PHE A 71 -7.24 -1.79 8.60
CA PHE A 71 -7.69 -2.78 7.61
C PHE A 71 -8.69 -3.78 8.19
N ASN A 72 -8.31 -4.66 9.10
CA ASN A 72 -9.19 -5.56 9.83
C ASN A 72 -9.67 -4.93 11.16
N ASP A 73 -10.18 -3.72 11.10
CA ASP A 73 -10.40 -2.82 12.22
C ASP A 73 -11.75 -3.01 12.95
N ARG A 74 -12.59 -3.98 12.53
CA ARG A 74 -13.89 -4.27 13.15
C ARG A 74 -13.92 -5.64 13.80
N SER A 75 -14.43 -5.69 15.05
CA SER A 75 -14.65 -6.93 15.76
C SER A 75 -16.03 -7.51 15.49
N GLY A 76 -16.08 -8.80 15.13
CA GLY A 76 -17.33 -9.53 14.93
C GLY A 76 -18.11 -9.18 13.66
N GLU A 77 -17.55 -8.33 12.79
CA GLU A 77 -18.19 -7.91 11.55
C GLU A 77 -17.46 -8.48 10.32
N PHE A 78 -18.23 -8.91 9.32
CA PHE A 78 -17.67 -9.26 8.03
C PHE A 78 -17.33 -7.99 7.25
N GLN A 79 -16.09 -7.91 6.75
CA GLN A 79 -15.60 -6.79 5.96
C GLN A 79 -15.29 -7.25 4.54
N LEU A 80 -15.85 -6.58 3.53
CA LEU A 80 -15.32 -6.62 2.17
C LEU A 80 -14.20 -5.58 2.10
N ASN A 81 -12.97 -6.05 2.26
CA ASN A 81 -11.79 -5.18 2.35
C ASN A 81 -11.45 -4.56 1.01
N GLN A 82 -11.31 -5.39 -0.02
CA GLN A 82 -10.90 -4.95 -1.35
C GLN A 82 -11.69 -5.66 -2.43
N LEU A 83 -12.34 -4.90 -3.27
CA LEU A 83 -12.75 -5.29 -4.61
C LEU A 83 -11.95 -4.42 -5.56
N ASN A 84 -10.85 -4.95 -6.08
CA ASN A 84 -9.93 -4.21 -6.95
C ASN A 84 -10.02 -4.73 -8.37
N ALA A 85 -9.96 -3.81 -9.32
CA ALA A 85 -9.83 -4.12 -10.74
C ALA A 85 -8.77 -3.20 -11.35
N TYR A 86 -7.99 -3.74 -12.30
CA TYR A 86 -6.97 -2.95 -12.99
C TYR A 86 -6.89 -3.31 -14.48
N ILE A 87 -6.37 -2.35 -15.24
CA ILE A 87 -5.93 -2.54 -16.61
C ILE A 87 -4.50 -2.03 -16.74
N GLU A 88 -3.66 -2.79 -17.41
CA GLU A 88 -2.25 -2.48 -17.58
C GLU A 88 -1.76 -2.82 -18.98
N ARG A 89 -0.95 -1.95 -19.56
CA ARG A 89 -0.01 -2.28 -20.60
C ARG A 89 1.38 -2.10 -20.01
N ALA A 90 2.04 -3.20 -19.69
CA ALA A 90 3.38 -3.17 -19.13
C ALA A 90 4.38 -2.55 -20.14
N VAL A 91 5.28 -1.72 -19.64
CA VAL A 91 6.36 -1.17 -20.44
C VAL A 91 7.43 -2.25 -20.68
N ALA A 92 8.15 -2.17 -21.79
CA ALA A 92 9.30 -3.02 -22.07
C ALA A 92 10.32 -2.94 -20.91
N SER A 93 11.01 -4.05 -20.63
CA SER A 93 12.07 -4.11 -19.62
C SER A 93 13.48 -4.09 -20.23
N GLU A 94 13.57 -4.31 -21.52
CA GLU A 94 14.82 -4.41 -22.27
C GLU A 94 14.59 -4.04 -23.75
N GLY A 95 15.65 -3.87 -24.47
CA GLY A 95 15.61 -3.55 -25.90
C GLY A 95 16.22 -2.18 -26.22
N ASN A 96 16.22 -1.83 -27.49
CA ASN A 96 16.86 -0.60 -28.02
C ASN A 96 15.83 0.44 -28.54
N GLN A 97 14.55 0.26 -28.24
CA GLN A 97 13.50 1.16 -28.67
C GLN A 97 12.77 1.72 -27.44
N TRP A 98 12.29 2.96 -27.58
CA TRP A 98 11.39 3.57 -26.61
C TRP A 98 10.06 2.82 -26.56
N ASP A 99 9.52 2.65 -25.36
CA ASP A 99 8.18 2.08 -25.15
C ASP A 99 7.44 2.89 -24.07
N VAL A 100 6.10 2.79 -24.08
CA VAL A 100 5.23 3.46 -23.10
C VAL A 100 4.21 2.48 -22.59
N GLY A 101 4.24 2.21 -21.29
CA GLY A 101 3.21 1.46 -20.56
C GLY A 101 2.22 2.40 -19.87
N VAL A 102 1.11 1.84 -19.41
CA VAL A 102 0.12 2.54 -18.58
C VAL A 102 -0.51 1.56 -17.61
N ARG A 103 -0.92 2.06 -16.45
CA ARG A 103 -1.70 1.30 -15.48
C ARG A 103 -2.78 2.16 -14.86
N PHE A 104 -3.95 1.57 -14.63
CA PHE A 104 -5.07 2.18 -13.93
C PHE A 104 -5.73 1.13 -13.04
N ASP A 105 -5.86 1.44 -11.74
CA ASP A 105 -6.50 0.60 -10.73
C ASP A 105 -7.66 1.35 -10.09
N VAL A 106 -8.71 0.60 -9.75
CA VAL A 106 -9.84 1.07 -8.93
C VAL A 106 -10.07 0.07 -7.82
N MET A 107 -10.17 0.55 -6.59
CA MET A 107 -10.44 -0.25 -5.40
C MET A 107 -11.70 0.24 -4.69
N PHE A 108 -12.65 -0.67 -4.48
CA PHE A 108 -13.80 -0.46 -3.61
C PHE A 108 -13.68 -1.36 -2.38
N GLY A 109 -14.03 -0.85 -1.20
CA GLY A 109 -14.03 -1.65 0.02
C GLY A 109 -13.71 -0.84 1.26
N THR A 110 -13.52 -1.56 2.37
CA THR A 110 -13.16 -0.93 3.64
C THR A 110 -11.73 -0.41 3.65
N ASP A 111 -10.84 -0.95 2.83
CA ASP A 111 -9.44 -0.55 2.74
C ASP A 111 -9.22 0.68 1.86
N ALA A 112 -10.21 1.04 1.06
CA ALA A 112 -10.12 2.21 0.18
C ALA A 112 -9.82 3.50 0.95
N VAL A 113 -10.38 3.68 2.16
CA VAL A 113 -10.15 4.87 2.98
C VAL A 113 -8.67 5.06 3.36
N PHE A 114 -7.89 3.98 3.47
CA PHE A 114 -6.47 4.03 3.77
C PHE A 114 -5.61 4.31 2.53
N THR A 115 -6.16 4.04 1.33
CA THR A 115 -5.47 4.15 0.05
C THR A 115 -5.78 5.42 -0.72
N GLN A 116 -6.85 6.12 -0.34
CA GLN A 116 -7.19 7.42 -0.93
C GLN A 116 -6.05 8.42 -0.73
N ALA A 117 -5.79 9.22 -1.74
CA ALA A 117 -4.93 10.37 -1.60
C ALA A 117 -5.57 11.35 -0.62
N TYR A 118 -4.89 11.64 0.47
CA TYR A 118 -5.30 12.66 1.44
C TYR A 118 -4.36 13.85 1.32
N GLY A 119 -4.87 15.02 1.48
CA GLY A 119 -4.10 16.26 1.36
C GLY A 119 -4.82 17.39 2.01
N ALA A 120 -4.23 18.61 1.95
CA ALA A 120 -4.73 19.80 2.61
C ALA A 120 -6.20 20.05 2.33
N LEU A 121 -6.93 20.29 3.37
CA LEU A 121 -8.23 20.98 3.53
C LEU A 121 -9.39 20.65 2.55
N ASN A 122 -9.14 20.16 1.33
CA ASN A 122 -10.17 19.90 0.32
C ASN A 122 -10.24 18.46 -0.18
N GLY A 123 -9.53 17.56 0.50
CA GLY A 123 -9.51 16.15 0.17
C GLY A 123 -8.64 15.82 -1.06
N GLY A 124 -8.07 14.64 -1.08
CA GLY A 124 -7.36 14.11 -2.24
C GLY A 124 -8.28 13.99 -3.45
N TRP A 125 -7.71 13.90 -4.62
CA TRP A 125 -8.41 13.85 -5.89
C TRP A 125 -9.42 12.69 -6.02
N ASP A 126 -9.27 11.61 -5.23
CA ASP A 126 -10.20 10.49 -5.16
C ASP A 126 -11.03 10.43 -3.86
N LEU A 127 -10.68 11.19 -2.81
CA LEU A 127 -11.37 11.21 -1.52
C LEU A 127 -12.87 11.58 -1.64
N GLY A 128 -13.21 12.41 -2.59
CA GLY A 128 -14.58 12.88 -2.83
C GLY A 128 -15.46 11.93 -3.65
N LEU A 129 -14.95 10.82 -4.19
CA LEU A 129 -15.70 9.98 -5.14
C LEU A 129 -16.98 9.38 -4.55
N LEU A 130 -16.95 8.93 -3.29
CA LEU A 130 -18.14 8.43 -2.58
C LEU A 130 -18.43 9.18 -1.27
N GLY A 131 -17.66 10.21 -0.94
CA GLY A 131 -17.67 10.94 0.32
C GLY A 131 -16.71 10.36 1.35
N GLY A 132 -15.92 11.25 2.01
CA GLY A 132 -14.75 10.88 2.82
C GLY A 132 -15.03 10.18 4.15
N ASP A 133 -16.28 10.09 4.57
CA ASP A 133 -16.71 9.58 5.89
C ASP A 133 -17.35 8.17 5.83
N LYS A 134 -17.25 7.49 4.68
CA LYS A 134 -17.93 6.19 4.49
C LYS A 134 -17.00 5.03 4.80
N PHE A 135 -17.54 4.04 5.52
CA PHE A 135 -16.87 2.80 5.85
C PHE A 135 -16.47 1.99 4.60
N TYR A 136 -17.37 1.86 3.63
CA TYR A 136 -17.09 1.36 2.29
C TYR A 136 -16.87 2.53 1.35
N ASN A 137 -15.70 2.61 0.77
CA ASN A 137 -15.32 3.73 -0.06
C ASN A 137 -14.65 3.29 -1.38
N LEU A 138 -14.33 4.25 -2.23
CA LEU A 138 -13.68 4.05 -3.51
C LEU A 138 -12.35 4.81 -3.52
N ALA A 139 -11.29 4.15 -3.98
CA ALA A 139 -9.99 4.75 -4.24
C ALA A 139 -9.52 4.45 -5.66
N VAL A 140 -8.65 5.30 -6.18
CA VAL A 140 -7.90 5.08 -7.43
C VAL A 140 -6.40 5.01 -7.08
N PRO A 141 -5.92 3.88 -6.53
CA PRO A 141 -4.59 3.79 -5.97
C PRO A 141 -3.47 3.86 -6.99
N GLN A 142 -3.77 3.61 -8.27
CA GLN A 142 -2.80 3.72 -9.34
C GLN A 142 -3.43 4.31 -10.61
N ALA A 143 -2.81 5.34 -11.16
CA ALA A 143 -3.14 5.95 -12.44
C ALA A 143 -1.87 6.60 -13.02
N TYR A 144 -1.07 5.82 -13.76
CA TYR A 144 0.22 6.30 -14.27
C TYR A 144 0.52 5.84 -15.69
N ALA A 145 1.39 6.58 -16.35
CA ALA A 145 2.14 6.13 -17.51
C ALA A 145 3.58 5.77 -17.11
N GLU A 146 4.17 4.78 -17.76
CA GLU A 146 5.57 4.41 -17.57
C GLU A 146 6.28 4.45 -18.92
N ILE A 147 7.42 5.13 -18.99
CA ILE A 147 8.22 5.30 -20.19
C ILE A 147 9.50 4.49 -20.04
N TYR A 148 9.76 3.61 -20.99
CA TYR A 148 11.04 2.95 -21.14
C TYR A 148 11.92 3.72 -22.11
N ALA A 149 13.11 4.13 -21.65
CA ALA A 149 14.15 4.74 -22.46
C ALA A 149 15.34 3.77 -22.59
N PRO A 150 15.80 3.44 -23.81
CA PRO A 150 16.91 2.51 -24.02
C PRO A 150 18.26 3.18 -23.75
N VAL A 151 18.47 3.68 -22.53
CA VAL A 151 19.69 4.33 -22.06
C VAL A 151 20.42 3.40 -21.11
N GLY A 152 21.65 3.03 -21.42
CA GLY A 152 22.41 2.07 -20.64
C GLY A 152 21.70 0.70 -20.59
N ASN A 153 21.38 0.23 -19.40
CA ASN A 153 20.63 -1.02 -19.17
C ASN A 153 19.10 -0.84 -19.22
N GLY A 154 18.61 0.32 -19.65
CA GLY A 154 17.20 0.66 -19.73
C GLY A 154 16.73 1.45 -18.52
N LEU A 155 16.34 2.72 -18.75
CA LEU A 155 15.72 3.60 -17.75
C LEU A 155 14.21 3.54 -17.89
N LYS A 156 13.51 3.24 -16.80
CA LYS A 156 12.05 3.35 -16.72
C LYS A 156 11.67 4.59 -15.91
N VAL A 157 10.71 5.37 -16.41
CA VAL A 157 10.21 6.54 -15.69
C VAL A 157 8.71 6.46 -15.60
N LYS A 158 8.22 6.27 -14.38
CA LYS A 158 6.80 6.28 -14.03
C LYS A 158 6.36 7.72 -13.78
N VAL A 159 5.20 8.11 -14.33
CA VAL A 159 4.62 9.44 -14.19
C VAL A 159 3.12 9.32 -13.90
N GLY A 160 2.68 9.88 -12.78
CA GLY A 160 1.28 9.83 -12.33
C GLY A 160 1.16 9.43 -10.87
N HIS A 161 0.07 8.76 -10.54
CA HIS A 161 -0.22 8.26 -9.19
C HIS A 161 0.11 6.76 -9.10
N PHE A 162 0.85 6.36 -8.05
CA PHE A 162 1.35 5.00 -7.92
C PHE A 162 1.56 4.62 -6.45
N TYR A 163 1.49 3.31 -6.15
CA TYR A 163 1.84 2.79 -4.84
C TYR A 163 3.28 3.10 -4.47
N THR A 164 3.51 3.32 -3.19
CA THR A 164 4.86 3.52 -2.65
C THR A 164 5.78 2.33 -2.95
N PRO A 165 7.04 2.59 -3.28
CA PRO A 165 8.08 1.56 -3.32
C PRO A 165 8.79 1.38 -1.97
N ILE A 166 8.33 2.01 -0.90
CA ILE A 166 8.94 2.04 0.43
C ILE A 166 8.25 0.99 1.31
N GLY A 167 9.04 0.30 2.14
CA GLY A 167 8.55 -0.71 3.07
C GLY A 167 8.47 -2.13 2.51
N TYR A 168 7.94 -3.04 3.33
CA TYR A 168 7.81 -4.45 3.01
C TYR A 168 6.37 -4.91 2.79
N GLU A 169 5.48 -4.63 3.75
CA GLU A 169 4.05 -4.89 3.57
C GLU A 169 3.45 -3.86 2.61
N VAL A 170 2.42 -4.25 1.88
CA VAL A 170 1.77 -3.41 0.87
C VAL A 170 0.26 -3.34 1.08
N VAL A 171 -0.39 -2.39 0.43
CA VAL A 171 -1.86 -2.24 0.52
C VAL A 171 -2.59 -3.40 -0.13
N THR A 172 -2.05 -3.95 -1.22
CA THR A 172 -2.68 -5.01 -2.01
C THR A 172 -2.78 -6.32 -1.23
N ALA A 173 -3.98 -6.75 -0.89
CA ALA A 173 -4.23 -7.94 -0.06
C ALA A 173 -3.59 -9.24 -0.58
N PRO A 174 -3.56 -9.53 -1.93
CA PRO A 174 -2.92 -10.73 -2.47
C PRO A 174 -1.42 -10.86 -2.20
N ASP A 175 -0.73 -9.72 -1.96
CA ASP A 175 0.72 -9.63 -1.88
C ASP A 175 1.24 -9.67 -0.43
N ASN A 176 0.35 -9.71 0.57
CA ASN A 176 0.70 -9.82 1.98
C ASN A 176 0.49 -11.25 2.51
N PHE A 177 1.33 -11.64 3.48
CA PHE A 177 1.22 -12.94 4.12
C PHE A 177 0.07 -13.00 5.13
N PHE A 178 -0.08 -11.98 5.98
CA PHE A 178 -1.13 -11.88 6.98
C PHE A 178 -2.31 -11.05 6.50
N TYR A 179 -3.48 -11.24 7.10
CA TYR A 179 -4.63 -10.36 6.94
C TYR A 179 -4.41 -9.00 7.61
N SER A 180 -3.85 -9.01 8.82
CA SER A 180 -3.51 -7.78 9.56
C SER A 180 -2.18 -7.21 9.09
N HIS A 181 -2.00 -5.90 9.22
CA HIS A 181 -0.77 -5.18 8.90
C HIS A 181 0.00 -4.76 10.15
N ALA A 182 1.31 -4.59 10.01
CA ALA A 182 2.19 -4.03 11.01
C ALA A 182 1.85 -2.55 11.28
N TYR A 183 2.10 -2.06 12.49
CA TYR A 183 2.03 -0.62 12.79
C TYR A 183 3.03 0.19 11.94
N THR A 184 4.22 -0.36 11.69
CA THR A 184 5.22 0.25 10.80
C THR A 184 4.64 0.51 9.43
N MET A 185 3.97 -0.46 8.80
CA MET A 185 3.31 -0.28 7.50
C MET A 185 2.24 0.80 7.59
N GLN A 186 1.37 0.74 8.60
CA GLN A 186 0.22 1.64 8.69
C GLN A 186 0.60 3.07 9.05
N PHE A 187 1.54 3.26 9.96
CA PHE A 187 1.81 4.57 10.56
C PHE A 187 3.20 5.09 10.25
N GLY A 188 4.13 4.24 9.86
CA GLY A 188 5.51 4.60 9.57
C GLY A 188 5.81 4.95 8.12
N GLU A 189 4.93 4.55 7.18
CA GLU A 189 5.17 4.58 5.74
C GLU A 189 4.07 5.31 4.96
N PRO A 190 4.38 5.87 3.76
CA PRO A 190 3.38 6.31 2.80
C PRO A 190 2.73 5.11 2.09
N PHE A 191 1.53 5.29 1.53
CA PHE A 191 0.87 4.24 0.71
C PHE A 191 0.93 4.54 -0.77
N THR A 192 0.77 5.81 -1.15
CA THR A 192 0.76 6.24 -2.55
C THR A 192 1.56 7.53 -2.71
N HIS A 193 1.99 7.77 -3.93
CA HIS A 193 2.65 9.00 -4.34
C HIS A 193 2.09 9.48 -5.67
N THR A 194 2.14 10.79 -5.91
CA THR A 194 1.86 11.39 -7.20
C THR A 194 3.08 12.17 -7.66
N GLY A 195 3.57 11.89 -8.87
CA GLY A 195 4.76 12.54 -9.38
C GLY A 195 5.47 11.72 -10.44
N PHE A 196 6.79 11.69 -10.39
CA PHE A 196 7.59 10.85 -11.27
C PHE A 196 8.68 10.10 -10.50
N LEU A 197 8.92 8.87 -10.93
CA LEU A 197 9.91 7.97 -10.34
C LEU A 197 10.68 7.25 -11.45
N GLY A 198 11.96 7.55 -11.54
CA GLY A 198 12.91 6.82 -12.41
C GLY A 198 13.44 5.58 -11.70
N SER A 199 13.51 4.45 -12.41
CA SER A 199 14.10 3.19 -11.95
C SER A 199 15.15 2.71 -12.95
N TYR A 200 16.31 2.32 -12.45
CA TYR A 200 17.43 1.88 -13.27
C TYR A 200 18.17 0.69 -12.64
N THR A 201 18.33 -0.38 -13.42
CA THR A 201 19.13 -1.54 -13.05
C THR A 201 20.59 -1.30 -13.46
N ILE A 202 21.49 -1.13 -12.48
CA ILE A 202 22.91 -0.87 -12.71
C ILE A 202 23.59 -2.15 -13.21
N ASP A 203 23.34 -3.26 -12.51
CA ASP A 203 23.81 -4.60 -12.86
C ASP A 203 22.89 -5.67 -12.24
N LYS A 204 23.28 -6.94 -12.27
CA LYS A 204 22.51 -8.05 -11.71
C LYS A 204 22.28 -7.97 -10.20
N ASN A 205 23.11 -7.21 -9.49
CA ASN A 205 23.07 -7.09 -8.03
C ASN A 205 22.50 -5.76 -7.54
N TRP A 206 22.60 -4.69 -8.35
CA TRP A 206 22.24 -3.34 -7.92
C TRP A 206 21.21 -2.70 -8.80
N SER A 207 20.20 -2.14 -8.17
CA SER A 207 19.23 -1.25 -8.78
C SER A 207 19.02 0.01 -7.94
N VAL A 208 18.64 1.09 -8.59
CA VAL A 208 18.38 2.38 -7.95
C VAL A 208 17.07 2.96 -8.45
N MET A 209 16.41 3.74 -7.61
CA MET A 209 15.29 4.57 -7.98
C MET A 209 15.47 5.98 -7.44
N ALA A 210 14.98 6.97 -8.18
CA ALA A 210 14.96 8.37 -7.74
C ALA A 210 13.86 9.13 -8.47
N GLY A 211 13.25 10.07 -7.79
CA GLY A 211 12.16 10.86 -8.34
C GLY A 211 11.79 12.05 -7.48
N ALA A 212 10.71 12.72 -7.90
CA ALA A 212 10.09 13.76 -7.13
C ALA A 212 8.57 13.57 -7.15
N VAL A 213 7.95 13.79 -6.01
CA VAL A 213 6.53 13.57 -5.76
C VAL A 213 5.91 14.81 -5.13
N THR A 214 4.65 15.03 -5.43
CA THR A 214 3.85 16.09 -4.85
C THR A 214 3.31 15.66 -3.47
N GLY A 215 2.60 16.53 -2.79
CA GLY A 215 2.08 16.22 -1.47
C GLY A 215 2.79 17.05 -0.42
N SER A 216 2.33 18.30 -0.31
CA SER A 216 2.98 19.34 0.47
C SER A 216 2.81 19.17 1.98
N ASN A 217 1.83 18.40 2.43
CA ASN A 217 1.52 18.36 3.85
C ASN A 217 2.31 17.29 4.63
N PHE A 218 2.89 16.32 3.93
CA PHE A 218 3.54 15.17 4.54
C PHE A 218 4.76 14.71 3.74
N GLY A 219 5.56 15.63 3.21
CA GLY A 219 6.79 15.28 2.51
C GLY A 219 6.59 14.35 1.32
N GLY A 220 5.47 14.48 0.61
CA GLY A 220 5.12 13.63 -0.54
C GLY A 220 4.37 12.35 -0.18
N TRP A 221 3.83 12.23 1.03
CA TRP A 221 3.13 11.03 1.49
C TRP A 221 1.64 11.00 1.16
N ASP A 222 1.01 12.16 0.96
CA ASP A 222 -0.44 12.26 0.80
C ASP A 222 -0.95 11.77 -0.57
N GLY A 223 -0.05 11.61 -1.54
CA GLY A 223 -0.42 11.15 -2.90
C GLY A 223 -1.25 12.14 -3.70
N ASN A 224 -1.46 13.36 -3.19
CA ASN A 224 -2.31 14.36 -3.83
C ASN A 224 -1.59 15.13 -4.93
N PHE A 225 -2.35 15.87 -5.75
CA PHE A 225 -1.83 16.83 -6.70
C PHE A 225 -1.76 18.21 -6.04
N ASP A 226 -0.55 18.76 -5.96
CA ASP A 226 -0.37 20.13 -5.50
C ASP A 226 -0.56 21.14 -6.63
N GLU A 227 -1.24 22.22 -6.35
CA GLU A 227 -1.38 23.34 -7.29
C GLU A 227 -0.05 24.12 -7.43
N GLN A 228 0.82 24.03 -6.41
CA GLN A 228 2.10 24.73 -6.39
C GLN A 228 3.27 23.79 -6.68
N LEU A 229 3.86 23.93 -7.85
CA LEU A 229 5.01 23.10 -8.28
C LEU A 229 6.31 23.33 -7.47
N GLY A 230 6.31 24.25 -6.50
CA GLY A 230 7.48 24.54 -5.66
C GLY A 230 7.69 23.59 -4.50
N ASN A 231 6.70 22.81 -4.10
CA ASN A 231 6.68 22.05 -2.84
C ASN A 231 6.79 20.54 -3.07
N TRP A 232 7.69 20.14 -3.94
CA TRP A 232 7.91 18.74 -4.25
C TRP A 232 8.84 18.08 -3.23
N ALA A 233 8.53 16.83 -2.87
CA ALA A 233 9.39 15.97 -2.08
C ALA A 233 10.26 15.08 -2.96
N GLY A 234 11.48 14.84 -2.53
CA GLY A 234 12.33 13.82 -3.12
C GLY A 234 11.93 12.42 -2.65
N ILE A 235 11.96 11.45 -3.57
CA ILE A 235 11.81 10.01 -3.28
C ILE A 235 12.97 9.26 -3.90
N GLY A 236 13.50 8.24 -3.21
CA GLY A 236 14.60 7.46 -3.77
C GLY A 236 14.91 6.20 -2.98
N GLY A 237 15.74 5.35 -3.58
CA GLY A 237 16.20 4.13 -2.94
C GLY A 237 17.23 3.38 -3.74
N VAL A 238 17.86 2.44 -3.07
CA VAL A 238 18.82 1.50 -3.63
C VAL A 238 18.51 0.10 -3.14
N THR A 239 18.57 -0.86 -4.06
CA THR A 239 18.42 -2.29 -3.73
C THR A 239 19.68 -3.03 -4.14
N TRP A 240 20.18 -3.83 -3.22
CA TRP A 240 21.21 -4.84 -3.48
C TRP A 240 20.59 -6.24 -3.37
N THR A 241 20.96 -7.13 -4.28
CA THR A 241 20.54 -8.53 -4.29
C THR A 241 21.77 -9.41 -4.47
N SER A 242 21.88 -10.49 -3.69
CA SER A 242 22.97 -11.46 -3.80
C SER A 242 22.94 -12.20 -5.14
N ASN A 243 24.05 -12.86 -5.49
CA ASN A 243 24.15 -13.57 -6.77
C ASN A 243 23.24 -14.79 -6.91
N ASP A 244 22.85 -15.38 -5.79
CA ASP A 244 21.91 -16.52 -5.67
C ASP A 244 20.47 -16.06 -5.44
N GLU A 245 20.23 -14.73 -5.41
CA GLU A 245 18.95 -14.08 -5.16
C GLU A 245 18.33 -14.37 -3.77
N GLY A 246 18.98 -15.20 -2.94
CA GLY A 246 18.51 -15.58 -1.61
C GLY A 246 18.64 -14.47 -0.56
N THR A 247 19.33 -13.36 -0.87
CA THR A 247 19.47 -12.24 0.07
C THR A 247 19.30 -10.91 -0.66
N SER A 248 18.52 -10.01 -0.08
CA SER A 248 18.40 -8.63 -0.58
C SER A 248 18.35 -7.60 0.54
N LEU A 249 18.82 -6.40 0.23
CA LEU A 249 18.76 -5.23 1.08
C LEU A 249 18.22 -4.06 0.26
N ASN A 250 17.10 -3.49 0.69
CA ASN A 250 16.57 -2.25 0.15
C ASN A 250 16.70 -1.13 1.18
N VAL A 251 17.15 0.03 0.74
CA VAL A 251 17.11 1.27 1.53
C VAL A 251 16.39 2.30 0.67
N SER A 252 15.30 2.84 1.19
CA SER A 252 14.47 3.80 0.46
C SER A 252 13.89 4.85 1.40
N GLY A 253 13.40 5.95 0.84
CA GLY A 253 12.83 7.00 1.68
C GLY A 253 12.34 8.19 0.87
N THR A 254 11.73 9.13 1.62
CA THR A 254 11.25 10.43 1.13
C THR A 254 11.75 11.56 2.00
N TYR A 255 11.87 12.74 1.39
CA TYR A 255 12.11 13.98 2.11
C TYR A 255 11.53 15.17 1.35
N GLY A 256 10.80 16.03 2.07
CA GLY A 256 10.19 17.22 1.50
C GLY A 256 9.68 18.20 2.55
N PRO A 257 8.93 19.22 2.13
CA PRO A 257 8.32 20.20 3.02
C PRO A 257 7.20 19.56 3.86
N THR A 258 6.86 20.20 4.99
CA THR A 258 5.75 19.78 5.86
C THR A 258 4.40 20.30 5.40
N SER A 259 4.38 21.40 4.63
CA SER A 259 3.17 22.01 4.08
C SER A 259 3.52 22.95 2.93
N GLU A 260 2.52 23.41 2.18
CA GLU A 260 2.68 24.41 1.10
C GLU A 260 3.30 25.75 1.57
N THR A 261 3.19 26.05 2.85
CA THR A 261 3.64 27.32 3.44
C THR A 261 4.80 27.16 4.44
N ASN A 262 5.24 25.94 4.69
CA ASN A 262 6.24 25.64 5.71
C ASN A 262 7.38 24.78 5.12
N ASP A 263 8.56 25.36 5.05
CA ASP A 263 9.78 24.70 4.56
C ASP A 263 10.40 23.71 5.57
N ALA A 264 9.79 23.52 6.75
CA ALA A 264 10.27 22.54 7.72
C ALA A 264 10.27 21.13 7.14
N GLY A 265 11.26 20.32 7.48
CA GLY A 265 11.47 19.01 6.86
C GLY A 265 10.50 17.95 7.39
N PHE A 266 9.90 17.21 6.47
CA PHE A 266 9.22 15.95 6.71
C PHE A 266 9.95 14.86 5.93
N GLY A 267 10.41 13.82 6.61
CA GLY A 267 11.15 12.75 5.94
C GLY A 267 11.11 11.44 6.67
N MET A 268 11.35 10.37 5.93
CA MET A 268 11.56 9.05 6.48
C MET A 268 12.51 8.22 5.63
N TYR A 269 13.09 7.21 6.25
CA TYR A 269 13.72 6.11 5.54
C TYR A 269 13.24 4.76 6.05
N SER A 270 13.27 3.78 5.15
CA SER A 270 13.01 2.36 5.41
C SER A 270 14.20 1.53 4.97
N VAL A 271 14.59 0.57 5.80
CA VAL A 271 15.60 -0.45 5.50
C VAL A 271 14.94 -1.80 5.57
N VAL A 272 14.87 -2.51 4.45
CA VAL A 272 14.26 -3.84 4.35
C VAL A 272 15.33 -4.85 3.97
N PHE A 273 15.58 -5.80 4.86
CA PHE A 273 16.48 -6.93 4.65
C PHE A 273 15.64 -8.21 4.49
N LYS A 274 15.87 -8.95 3.40
CA LYS A 274 15.25 -10.25 3.13
C LYS A 274 16.35 -11.31 3.02
N HIS A 275 16.11 -12.49 3.61
CA HIS A 275 17.08 -13.59 3.56
C HIS A 275 16.39 -14.96 3.58
N ASP A 276 16.78 -15.81 2.67
CA ASP A 276 16.41 -17.21 2.64
C ASP A 276 17.39 -17.99 3.52
N ILE A 277 16.97 -18.30 4.76
CA ILE A 277 17.76 -19.05 5.72
C ILE A 277 18.01 -20.47 5.20
N THR A 278 16.99 -21.04 4.58
CA THR A 278 17.01 -22.30 3.84
C THR A 278 16.03 -22.22 2.67
N GLU A 279 15.95 -23.26 1.84
CA GLU A 279 14.95 -23.36 0.77
C GLU A 279 13.49 -23.25 1.25
N LYS A 280 13.23 -23.48 2.55
CA LYS A 280 11.90 -23.46 3.16
C LYS A 280 11.70 -22.39 4.22
N ALA A 281 12.79 -21.84 4.74
CA ALA A 281 12.74 -20.88 5.84
C ALA A 281 13.23 -19.52 5.37
N HIS A 282 12.39 -18.51 5.52
CA HIS A 282 12.63 -17.16 5.01
C HIS A 282 12.46 -16.16 6.14
N MET A 283 13.21 -15.09 6.10
CA MET A 283 13.05 -13.99 7.04
C MET A 283 13.05 -12.64 6.35
N VAL A 284 12.34 -11.69 6.95
CA VAL A 284 12.38 -10.28 6.61
C VAL A 284 12.60 -9.49 7.89
N LEU A 285 13.52 -8.55 7.86
CA LEU A 285 13.71 -7.55 8.90
C LEU A 285 13.52 -6.18 8.29
N GLN A 286 12.74 -5.34 8.96
CA GLN A 286 12.51 -3.98 8.52
C GLN A 286 12.75 -3.01 9.67
N HIS A 287 13.40 -1.89 9.37
CA HIS A 287 13.53 -0.75 10.26
C HIS A 287 13.18 0.52 9.53
N ASP A 288 12.24 1.27 10.14
CA ASP A 288 11.82 2.57 9.67
C ASP A 288 12.13 3.64 10.69
N HIS A 289 12.47 4.82 10.21
CA HIS A 289 12.56 6.02 11.02
C HIS A 289 12.06 7.22 10.22
N GLY A 290 11.20 8.01 10.85
CA GLY A 290 10.66 9.21 10.25
C GLY A 290 10.57 10.35 11.24
N TYR A 291 10.52 11.56 10.69
CA TYR A 291 10.38 12.80 11.47
C TYR A 291 9.67 13.89 10.67
N ALA A 292 9.05 14.79 11.39
CA ALA A 292 8.46 16.02 10.85
C ALA A 292 8.75 17.17 11.79
N ASN A 293 9.30 18.25 11.27
CA ASN A 293 9.61 19.44 12.04
C ASN A 293 8.56 20.53 11.81
N GLY A 294 8.07 21.15 12.89
CA GLY A 294 7.16 22.29 12.80
C GLY A 294 5.81 21.98 12.14
N ASN A 295 5.31 20.74 12.20
CA ASN A 295 4.08 20.34 11.56
C ASN A 295 2.86 20.55 12.47
N ALA A 296 2.21 21.70 12.34
CA ALA A 296 1.01 22.04 13.10
C ALA A 296 -0.22 21.17 12.72
N GLU A 297 -0.24 20.56 11.54
CA GLU A 297 -1.34 19.69 11.09
C GLU A 297 -1.34 18.34 11.81
N LEU A 298 -0.16 17.87 12.23
CA LEU A 298 -0.03 16.72 13.11
C LEU A 298 -0.29 17.06 14.59
N GLY A 299 -0.68 18.30 14.90
CA GLY A 299 -0.96 18.73 16.27
C GLY A 299 0.28 18.87 17.16
N THR A 300 1.48 18.88 16.58
CA THR A 300 2.76 18.98 17.27
C THR A 300 3.69 19.92 16.53
N THR A 301 4.67 20.51 17.27
CA THR A 301 5.74 21.29 16.66
C THR A 301 6.78 20.43 15.97
N ASP A 302 7.04 19.25 16.52
CA ASP A 302 7.95 18.25 15.97
C ASP A 302 7.35 16.86 16.19
N ALA A 303 7.56 15.96 15.26
CA ALA A 303 7.16 14.56 15.36
C ALA A 303 8.32 13.64 15.00
N GLU A 304 8.43 12.54 15.72
CA GLU A 304 9.39 11.48 15.44
C GLU A 304 8.73 10.11 15.65
N TRP A 305 8.99 9.19 14.77
CA TRP A 305 8.53 7.81 14.90
C TRP A 305 9.57 6.83 14.35
N TYR A 306 9.57 5.62 14.85
CA TYR A 306 10.41 4.55 14.36
C TYR A 306 9.80 3.18 14.64
N GLY A 307 10.09 2.23 13.76
CA GLY A 307 9.61 0.88 13.83
C GLY A 307 10.72 -0.13 13.58
N LEU A 308 10.58 -1.28 14.22
CA LEU A 308 11.36 -2.46 13.93
C LEU A 308 10.40 -3.64 13.84
N ASN A 309 10.28 -4.24 12.67
CA ASN A 309 9.49 -5.44 12.51
C ASN A 309 10.29 -6.58 11.89
N SER A 310 9.86 -7.78 12.19
CA SER A 310 10.48 -9.02 11.73
C SER A 310 9.41 -10.02 11.33
N HIS A 311 9.65 -10.68 10.20
CA HIS A 311 8.79 -11.74 9.69
C HIS A 311 9.62 -13.00 9.53
N PHE A 312 9.07 -14.13 9.95
CA PHE A 312 9.63 -15.46 9.69
C PHE A 312 8.57 -16.32 9.02
N TYR A 313 8.93 -16.90 7.89
CA TYR A 313 8.04 -17.75 7.11
C TYR A 313 8.65 -19.13 6.95
N TYR A 314 7.78 -20.13 6.92
CA TYR A 314 8.18 -21.52 6.70
C TYR A 314 7.23 -22.19 5.70
N ASP A 315 7.79 -22.70 4.62
CA ASP A 315 7.08 -23.43 3.58
C ASP A 315 6.83 -24.88 4.03
N ILE A 316 5.63 -25.14 4.58
CA ILE A 316 5.22 -26.46 5.02
C ILE A 316 5.01 -27.37 3.79
N GLN A 317 4.30 -26.85 2.79
CA GLN A 317 4.02 -27.45 1.49
C GLN A 317 3.98 -26.33 0.45
N ASP A 318 3.91 -26.70 -0.84
CA ASP A 318 3.88 -25.73 -1.95
C ASP A 318 2.69 -24.73 -1.84
N ASP A 319 1.57 -25.19 -1.29
CA ASP A 319 0.35 -24.41 -1.14
C ASP A 319 0.07 -23.95 0.29
N LEU A 320 0.92 -24.32 1.26
CA LEU A 320 0.73 -24.02 2.68
C LEU A 320 2.02 -23.49 3.33
N LYS A 321 1.93 -22.26 3.81
CA LYS A 321 3.03 -21.60 4.54
C LYS A 321 2.58 -21.18 5.92
N ALA A 322 3.47 -21.31 6.91
CA ALA A 322 3.29 -20.73 8.25
C ALA A 322 4.14 -19.48 8.40
N GLY A 323 3.71 -18.55 9.26
CA GLY A 323 4.46 -17.31 9.49
C GLY A 323 4.26 -16.78 10.89
N VAL A 324 5.26 -16.02 11.33
CA VAL A 324 5.22 -15.20 12.54
C VAL A 324 5.75 -13.81 12.20
N ARG A 325 5.04 -12.78 12.66
CA ARG A 325 5.49 -11.39 12.64
C ARG A 325 5.62 -10.91 14.08
N ALA A 326 6.67 -10.15 14.39
CA ALA A 326 6.83 -9.47 15.66
C ALA A 326 7.32 -8.05 15.39
N GLU A 327 6.75 -7.09 16.10
CA GLU A 327 7.00 -5.67 15.86
C GLU A 327 7.11 -4.87 17.15
N TRP A 328 7.92 -3.84 17.10
CA TRP A 328 7.92 -2.67 17.96
C TRP A 328 7.83 -1.41 17.13
N PHE A 329 6.82 -0.59 17.42
CA PHE A 329 6.63 0.73 16.80
C PHE A 329 6.58 1.80 17.90
N ARG A 330 7.36 2.85 17.75
CA ARG A 330 7.37 4.00 18.64
C ARG A 330 6.84 5.23 17.94
N ASP A 331 5.73 5.78 18.45
CA ASP A 331 5.27 7.12 18.15
C ASP A 331 5.69 8.03 19.29
N HIS A 332 6.76 8.83 19.07
CA HIS A 332 7.40 9.58 20.14
C HIS A 332 6.52 10.73 20.65
N ASN A 333 5.77 11.35 19.76
CA ASN A 333 5.01 12.57 20.03
C ASN A 333 3.49 12.38 19.91
N GLY A 334 2.99 11.17 19.57
CA GLY A 334 1.59 10.91 19.32
C GLY A 334 1.08 11.53 18.02
N ALA A 335 1.94 11.59 17.01
CA ALA A 335 1.60 12.23 15.74
C ALA A 335 1.20 11.21 14.63
N ARG A 336 1.46 9.92 14.83
CA ARG A 336 1.28 8.90 13.81
C ARG A 336 0.19 7.88 14.15
N VAL A 337 0.25 7.27 15.31
CA VAL A 337 -0.75 6.29 15.70
C VAL A 337 -2.10 6.98 15.87
N CYS A 338 -3.12 6.41 15.24
CA CYS A 338 -4.43 7.01 15.07
C CYS A 338 -4.56 8.08 13.97
N TYR A 339 -3.53 8.29 13.13
CA TYR A 339 -3.63 9.18 11.97
C TYR A 339 -3.01 8.53 10.72
N PRO A 340 -3.69 8.43 9.58
CA PRO A 340 -5.10 8.68 9.35
C PRO A 340 -5.98 7.52 9.82
N VAL A 341 -7.06 7.79 10.50
CA VAL A 341 -8.03 6.78 10.94
C VAL A 341 -9.42 7.07 10.41
N ARG A 342 -10.26 6.03 10.34
CA ARG A 342 -11.67 6.15 9.99
C ARG A 342 -12.48 7.00 10.98
N THR A 343 -12.00 7.13 12.21
CA THR A 343 -12.63 7.96 13.25
C THR A 343 -11.80 9.21 13.47
N LEU A 344 -12.37 10.37 13.19
CA LEU A 344 -11.75 11.69 13.41
C LEU A 344 -11.45 12.03 14.87
N ASN A 345 -11.76 11.14 15.82
CA ASN A 345 -11.66 11.39 17.26
C ASN A 345 -10.60 10.52 17.94
N CYS A 346 -9.62 10.01 17.23
CA CYS A 346 -8.52 9.33 17.88
C CYS A 346 -7.50 10.36 18.37
N PRO A 347 -7.37 10.62 19.67
CA PRO A 347 -6.29 11.44 20.18
C PRO A 347 -5.00 10.71 19.86
N GLY A 348 -4.07 11.37 19.16
CA GLY A 348 -2.73 10.85 18.97
C GLY A 348 -2.10 10.54 20.33
N ILE A 349 -1.67 9.32 20.56
CA ILE A 349 -1.17 8.90 21.87
C ILE A 349 0.29 8.51 21.72
N ALA A 350 1.18 9.34 22.26
CA ALA A 350 2.61 9.03 22.31
C ALA A 350 2.85 7.75 23.12
N GLY A 351 3.47 6.75 22.49
CA GLY A 351 3.69 5.46 23.14
C GLY A 351 4.56 4.51 22.34
N SER A 352 4.89 3.39 22.96
CA SER A 352 5.46 2.22 22.29
C SER A 352 4.35 1.18 22.11
N TYR A 353 4.25 0.69 20.88
CA TYR A 353 3.26 -0.29 20.45
C TYR A 353 3.99 -1.55 20.01
N TYR A 354 3.51 -2.68 20.45
CA TYR A 354 4.08 -3.98 20.16
C TYR A 354 3.02 -4.91 19.60
N GLU A 355 3.42 -5.79 18.73
CA GLU A 355 2.56 -6.88 18.28
C GLU A 355 3.32 -8.18 18.03
N VAL A 356 2.63 -9.28 18.18
CA VAL A 356 3.02 -10.59 17.67
C VAL A 356 1.84 -11.20 16.95
N THR A 357 2.05 -11.52 15.67
CA THR A 357 1.07 -12.20 14.83
C THR A 357 1.62 -13.55 14.39
N ALA A 358 0.81 -14.61 14.50
CA ALA A 358 1.13 -15.92 13.98
C ALA A 358 -0.03 -16.47 13.16
N GLY A 359 0.26 -17.17 12.07
CA GLY A 359 -0.79 -17.70 11.21
C GLY A 359 -0.26 -18.53 10.06
N ILE A 360 -1.16 -18.87 9.16
CA ILE A 360 -0.87 -19.59 7.94
C ILE A 360 -1.45 -18.85 6.73
N THR A 361 -0.81 -19.05 5.59
CA THR A 361 -1.36 -18.72 4.27
C THR A 361 -1.50 -20.03 3.51
N TRP A 362 -2.75 -20.36 3.18
CA TRP A 362 -3.10 -21.55 2.39
C TRP A 362 -3.67 -21.17 1.05
N LYS A 363 -3.00 -21.62 -0.02
CA LYS A 363 -3.37 -21.35 -1.42
C LYS A 363 -3.77 -22.65 -2.14
N PRO A 364 -4.94 -23.25 -1.82
CA PRO A 364 -5.37 -24.53 -2.40
C PRO A 364 -5.57 -24.47 -3.92
N LYS A 365 -5.67 -23.28 -4.46
CA LYS A 365 -5.70 -22.95 -5.89
C LYS A 365 -4.88 -21.69 -6.13
N THR A 366 -4.35 -21.54 -7.34
CA THR A 366 -3.57 -20.35 -7.72
C THR A 366 -4.34 -19.03 -7.59
N TRP A 367 -5.66 -19.09 -7.68
CA TRP A 367 -6.58 -17.98 -7.60
C TRP A 367 -7.25 -17.80 -6.22
N LEU A 368 -6.97 -18.69 -5.24
CA LEU A 368 -7.62 -18.66 -3.92
C LEU A 368 -6.59 -18.71 -2.81
N SER A 369 -6.64 -17.74 -1.89
CA SER A 369 -5.84 -17.68 -0.66
C SER A 369 -6.74 -17.56 0.57
N LEU A 370 -6.41 -18.30 1.64
CA LEU A 370 -7.05 -18.23 2.96
C LEU A 370 -5.96 -17.96 4.00
N ARG A 371 -6.19 -16.98 4.92
CA ARG A 371 -5.16 -16.52 5.86
C ARG A 371 -5.70 -16.42 7.29
N PRO A 372 -5.95 -17.54 7.98
CA PRO A 372 -6.24 -17.52 9.40
C PRO A 372 -5.00 -17.12 10.21
N ASN A 373 -5.16 -16.21 11.17
CA ASN A 373 -4.11 -15.73 12.04
C ASN A 373 -4.63 -15.34 13.43
N VAL A 374 -3.73 -15.29 14.38
CA VAL A 374 -3.93 -14.72 15.71
C VAL A 374 -2.94 -13.59 15.92
N ARG A 375 -3.36 -12.54 16.59
CA ARG A 375 -2.54 -11.36 16.87
C ARG A 375 -2.73 -10.93 18.32
N TYR A 376 -1.63 -10.63 18.99
CA TYR A 376 -1.62 -10.02 20.31
C TYR A 376 -0.92 -8.67 20.20
N ASP A 377 -1.61 -7.63 20.61
CA ASP A 377 -1.11 -6.27 20.68
C ASP A 377 -1.00 -5.82 22.13
N TRP A 378 0.04 -5.06 22.44
CA TRP A 378 0.15 -4.34 23.72
C TRP A 378 0.89 -3.03 23.54
N ALA A 379 0.67 -2.10 24.46
CA ALA A 379 1.31 -0.81 24.46
C ALA A 379 1.92 -0.47 25.81
N GLU A 380 2.97 0.35 25.82
CA GLU A 380 3.61 0.85 27.04
C GLU A 380 3.41 2.36 27.20
N GLY A 381 2.97 2.72 28.41
CA GLY A 381 2.75 4.11 28.80
C GLY A 381 1.40 4.68 28.38
N VAL A 382 0.58 3.88 27.69
CA VAL A 382 -0.72 4.30 27.15
C VAL A 382 -1.69 3.10 27.09
N ASP A 383 -2.97 3.39 27.06
CA ASP A 383 -4.06 2.42 26.89
C ASP A 383 -4.79 2.71 25.57
N PRO A 384 -4.26 2.31 24.40
CA PRO A 384 -4.78 2.73 23.10
C PRO A 384 -5.97 1.91 22.59
N PHE A 385 -6.23 0.74 23.22
CA PHE A 385 -7.27 -0.19 22.80
C PHE A 385 -8.59 0.06 23.54
N ASP A 386 -9.72 -0.43 22.97
CA ASP A 386 -11.07 -0.27 23.52
C ASP A 386 -11.36 1.23 23.84
N ALA A 387 -11.17 2.09 22.85
CA ALA A 387 -11.39 3.53 22.94
C ALA A 387 -10.60 4.20 24.11
N GLY A 388 -9.40 3.74 24.40
CA GLY A 388 -8.55 4.29 25.45
C GLY A 388 -8.72 3.64 26.83
N ASN A 389 -9.33 2.45 26.90
CA ASN A 389 -9.62 1.80 28.18
C ASN A 389 -8.69 0.61 28.48
N LYS A 390 -7.93 0.11 27.48
CA LYS A 390 -7.10 -1.08 27.64
C LYS A 390 -5.72 -0.90 27.02
N GLY A 391 -4.70 -1.49 27.68
CA GLY A 391 -3.31 -1.48 27.22
C GLY A 391 -2.96 -2.67 26.31
N GLU A 392 -3.90 -3.59 26.08
CA GLU A 392 -3.66 -4.80 25.28
C GLU A 392 -4.95 -5.30 24.60
N GLN A 393 -4.78 -6.09 23.52
CA GLN A 393 -5.89 -6.80 22.88
C GLN A 393 -5.41 -8.12 22.26
N PHE A 394 -6.36 -9.04 22.02
CA PHE A 394 -6.10 -10.31 21.35
C PHE A 394 -7.11 -10.54 20.24
N LEU A 395 -6.61 -10.72 19.01
CA LEU A 395 -7.41 -10.85 17.80
C LEU A 395 -7.29 -12.25 17.20
N PHE A 396 -8.43 -12.80 16.79
CA PHE A 396 -8.52 -13.96 15.90
C PHE A 396 -9.07 -13.48 14.56
N SER A 397 -8.34 -13.65 13.49
CA SER A 397 -8.71 -13.12 12.18
C SER A 397 -8.60 -14.20 11.12
N THR A 398 -9.45 -14.09 10.10
CA THR A 398 -9.28 -14.85 8.87
C THR A 398 -9.84 -14.05 7.71
N ASP A 399 -9.19 -14.13 6.58
CA ASP A 399 -9.67 -13.59 5.34
C ASP A 399 -9.52 -14.58 4.17
N MET A 400 -10.18 -14.22 3.09
CA MET A 400 -10.13 -14.91 1.81
C MET A 400 -9.83 -13.92 0.70
N THR A 401 -8.87 -14.25 -0.15
CA THR A 401 -8.59 -13.51 -1.37
C THR A 401 -8.83 -14.39 -2.58
N VAL A 402 -9.60 -13.87 -3.54
CA VAL A 402 -9.85 -14.50 -4.85
C VAL A 402 -9.29 -13.58 -5.92
N THR A 403 -8.44 -14.10 -6.82
CA THR A 403 -7.85 -13.36 -7.94
C THR A 403 -8.41 -13.85 -9.27
N PHE A 404 -8.60 -12.93 -10.22
CA PHE A 404 -9.22 -13.17 -11.52
C PHE A 404 -8.30 -12.78 -12.67
#